data_34379ad45366e6043bf1a8a268a7f9d7
#
_entry.id   34379ad45366e6043bf1a8a268a7f9d7
#
_cell.length_a   1.000
_cell.length_b   1.000
_cell.length_c   1.000
_cell.angle_alpha   90.00
_cell.angle_beta   90.00
_cell.angle_gamma   90.00
#
_symmetry.space_group_name_H-M   'P 1'
#
loop_
_entity.id
_entity.type
_entity.pdbx_description
1 polymer ?
#
loop_
_entity_poly.entity_id
_entity_poly.type
_entity_poly.pdbx_seq_one_letter_code
_entity_poly.pdbx_strand_id
1 'polypeptide(L)'
;MIISRLFAIFAPSPEKQSVMINYMSALASGFTILFLFWTISHLARKLILKKGEECTMGQLLAIMGASLIGALTYTFTDTFWFSAVEGEVYALSSLFTAVVFWAILKWENIAFEPYANRWLVLIAYLIGLSIGVHLLNLLAIPAIVCLLYTSPSPRDYA
;
A
#
# COMPACT_ATOMS: atom_id res chain seq x y z
N MET A 1 11.39 18.01 4.05
CA MET A 1 10.01 17.51 3.97
C MET A 1 9.22 17.92 5.21
N ILE A 2 7.92 18.23 5.08
CA ILE A 2 7.08 18.69 6.21
C ILE A 2 6.91 17.57 7.25
N ILE A 3 6.68 16.34 6.80
CA ILE A 3 6.45 15.17 7.68
C ILE A 3 7.68 14.88 8.55
N SER A 4 8.90 14.91 7.96
CA SER A 4 10.15 14.72 8.72
C SER A 4 10.33 15.80 9.80
N ARG A 5 9.93 17.05 9.50
CA ARG A 5 9.96 18.14 10.50
C ARG A 5 8.98 17.92 11.65
N LEU A 6 7.79 17.39 11.37
CA LEU A 6 6.83 17.04 12.45
C LEU A 6 7.41 16.00 13.40
N PHE A 7 8.08 14.96 12.86
CA PHE A 7 8.77 13.97 13.72
C PHE A 7 9.96 14.59 14.47
N ALA A 8 10.70 15.49 13.85
CA ALA A 8 11.83 16.18 14.48
C ALA A 8 11.41 17.08 15.66
N ILE A 9 10.17 17.60 15.68
CA ILE A 9 9.65 18.40 16.81
C ILE A 9 9.59 17.57 18.11
N PHE A 10 9.37 16.26 18.02
CA PHE A 10 9.36 15.37 19.18
C PHE A 10 10.75 14.99 19.69
N ALA A 11 11.82 15.44 19.02
CA ALA A 11 13.18 15.18 19.46
C ALA A 11 13.56 16.07 20.65
N PRO A 12 13.96 15.49 21.79
CA PRO A 12 14.32 16.26 23.01
C PRO A 12 15.65 17.01 22.86
N SER A 13 16.44 16.69 21.84
CA SER A 13 17.71 17.38 21.54
C SER A 13 18.01 17.33 20.03
N PRO A 14 18.82 18.27 19.50
CA PRO A 14 19.20 18.27 18.08
C PRO A 14 19.86 16.95 17.62
N GLU A 15 20.63 16.31 18.49
CA GLU A 15 21.29 15.04 18.20
C GLU A 15 20.31 13.88 17.99
N LYS A 16 19.13 13.95 18.60
CA LYS A 16 18.08 12.94 18.48
C LYS A 16 17.14 13.15 17.29
N GLN A 17 17.31 14.25 16.55
CA GLN A 17 16.45 14.50 15.38
C GLN A 17 16.63 13.45 14.28
N SER A 18 17.87 13.02 14.01
CA SER A 18 18.13 11.94 13.05
C SER A 18 17.48 10.62 13.46
N VAL A 19 17.53 10.30 14.75
CA VAL A 19 16.89 9.10 15.31
C VAL A 19 15.36 9.15 15.11
N MET A 20 14.74 10.30 15.35
CA MET A 20 13.29 10.47 15.14
C MET A 20 12.89 10.34 13.66
N ILE A 21 13.75 10.81 12.74
CA ILE A 21 13.51 10.64 11.30
C ILE A 21 13.65 9.16 10.90
N ASN A 22 14.63 8.44 11.46
CA ASN A 22 14.75 6.99 11.23
C ASN A 22 13.54 6.22 11.78
N TYR A 23 13.01 6.59 12.94
CA TYR A 23 11.77 6.02 13.45
C TYR A 23 10.58 6.26 12.51
N MET A 24 10.48 7.43 11.89
CA MET A 24 9.47 7.70 10.87
C MET A 24 9.61 6.73 9.69
N SER A 25 10.84 6.52 9.18
CA SER A 25 11.10 5.60 8.07
C SER A 25 10.77 4.15 8.45
N ALA A 26 11.14 3.72 9.66
CA ALA A 26 10.82 2.39 10.16
C ALA A 26 9.31 2.17 10.30
N LEU A 27 8.56 3.15 10.81
CA LEU A 27 7.10 3.09 10.90
C LEU A 27 6.46 3.06 9.51
N ALA A 28 6.90 3.92 8.59
CA ALA A 28 6.39 3.92 7.22
C ALA A 28 6.64 2.57 6.53
N SER A 29 7.81 1.98 6.72
CA SER A 29 8.15 0.65 6.19
C SER A 29 7.28 -0.45 6.81
N GLY A 30 7.05 -0.43 8.12
CA GLY A 30 6.16 -1.38 8.79
C GLY A 30 4.73 -1.33 8.23
N PHE A 31 4.18 -0.13 8.03
CA PHE A 31 2.88 0.03 7.39
C PHE A 31 2.89 -0.39 5.92
N THR A 32 3.98 -0.16 5.19
CA THR A 32 4.13 -0.65 3.80
C THR A 32 3.97 -2.16 3.74
N ILE A 33 4.62 -2.90 4.63
CA ILE A 33 4.52 -4.36 4.70
C ILE A 33 3.10 -4.80 5.07
N LEU A 34 2.43 -4.10 5.98
CA LEU A 34 1.03 -4.39 6.33
C LEU A 34 0.10 -4.23 5.10
N PHE A 35 0.21 -3.12 4.36
CA PHE A 35 -0.59 -2.90 3.16
C PHE A 35 -0.24 -3.87 2.03
N LEU A 36 1.03 -4.24 1.91
CA LEU A 36 1.48 -5.28 0.97
C LEU A 36 0.86 -6.64 1.32
N PHE A 37 0.88 -7.03 2.60
CA PHE A 37 0.23 -8.26 3.06
C PHE A 37 -1.26 -8.27 2.72
N TRP A 38 -1.99 -7.19 2.96
CA TRP A 38 -3.41 -7.07 2.60
C TRP A 38 -3.63 -7.13 1.09
N THR A 39 -2.76 -6.51 0.31
CA THR A 39 -2.81 -6.53 -1.16
C THR A 39 -2.63 -7.96 -1.68
N ILE A 40 -1.61 -8.68 -1.20
CA ILE A 40 -1.36 -10.08 -1.59
C ILE A 40 -2.53 -10.97 -1.15
N SER A 41 -3.03 -10.79 0.08
CA SER A 41 -4.19 -11.55 0.59
C SER A 41 -5.43 -11.35 -0.28
N HIS A 42 -5.69 -10.11 -0.71
CA HIS A 42 -6.80 -9.78 -1.57
C HIS A 42 -6.68 -10.47 -2.94
N LEU A 43 -5.51 -10.35 -3.58
CA LEU A 43 -5.25 -10.97 -4.88
C LEU A 43 -5.27 -12.50 -4.81
N ALA A 44 -4.65 -13.09 -3.79
CA ALA A 44 -4.66 -14.54 -3.58
C ALA A 44 -6.08 -15.08 -3.36
N ARG A 45 -6.90 -14.34 -2.58
CA ARG A 45 -8.30 -14.69 -2.39
C ARG A 45 -9.07 -14.68 -3.71
N LYS A 46 -8.85 -13.68 -4.54
CA LYS A 46 -9.50 -13.51 -5.86
C LYS A 46 -9.12 -14.63 -6.84
N LEU A 47 -7.89 -15.17 -6.72
CA LEU A 47 -7.40 -16.29 -7.55
C LEU A 47 -7.91 -17.65 -7.07
N ILE A 48 -8.03 -17.86 -5.76
CA ILE A 48 -8.35 -19.17 -5.16
C ILE A 48 -9.84 -19.38 -5.03
N LEU A 49 -10.62 -18.33 -4.68
CA LEU A 49 -12.06 -18.44 -4.46
C LEU A 49 -12.83 -18.05 -5.71
N LYS A 50 -13.75 -18.92 -6.12
CA LYS A 50 -14.77 -18.56 -7.12
C LYS A 50 -15.82 -17.65 -6.49
N LYS A 51 -16.46 -16.83 -7.32
CA LYS A 51 -17.49 -15.88 -6.88
C LYS A 51 -18.65 -16.63 -6.21
N GLY A 52 -18.93 -16.30 -4.94
CA GLY A 52 -19.99 -16.93 -4.15
C GLY A 52 -19.60 -18.20 -3.39
N GLU A 53 -18.36 -18.64 -3.47
CA GLU A 53 -17.86 -19.79 -2.71
C GLU A 53 -17.43 -19.38 -1.29
N GLU A 54 -17.82 -20.18 -0.29
CA GLU A 54 -17.34 -20.00 1.08
C GLU A 54 -15.88 -20.46 1.19
N CYS A 55 -15.06 -19.68 1.91
CA CYS A 55 -13.65 -20.00 2.10
C CYS A 55 -13.49 -21.16 3.07
N THR A 56 -12.91 -22.27 2.61
CA THR A 56 -12.54 -23.38 3.51
C THR A 56 -11.34 -23.02 4.37
N MET A 57 -11.17 -23.69 5.53
CA MET A 57 -10.02 -23.45 6.42
C MET A 57 -8.68 -23.69 5.69
N GLY A 58 -8.58 -24.68 4.81
CA GLY A 58 -7.38 -24.94 4.02
C GLY A 58 -7.05 -23.80 3.06
N GLN A 59 -8.05 -23.29 2.34
CA GLN A 59 -7.88 -22.13 1.46
C GLN A 59 -7.49 -20.85 2.25
N LEU A 60 -8.10 -20.64 3.41
CA LEU A 60 -7.75 -19.52 4.29
C LEU A 60 -6.28 -19.59 4.71
N LEU A 61 -5.83 -20.74 5.19
CA LEU A 61 -4.43 -20.94 5.59
C LEU A 61 -3.47 -20.76 4.41
N ALA A 62 -3.83 -21.23 3.22
CA ALA A 62 -3.02 -21.05 2.01
C ALA A 62 -2.91 -19.56 1.62
N ILE A 63 -4.02 -18.81 1.65
CA ILE A 63 -4.04 -17.39 1.34
C ILE A 63 -3.20 -16.61 2.35
N MET A 64 -3.42 -16.84 3.65
CA MET A 64 -2.71 -16.13 4.71
C MET A 64 -1.22 -16.48 4.72
N GLY A 65 -0.89 -17.77 4.53
CA GLY A 65 0.49 -18.25 4.46
C GLY A 65 1.26 -17.65 3.28
N ALA A 66 0.68 -17.71 2.08
CA ALA A 66 1.30 -17.12 0.88
C ALA A 66 1.50 -15.60 1.03
N SER A 67 0.52 -14.90 1.60
CA SER A 67 0.59 -13.46 1.83
C SER A 67 1.66 -13.09 2.85
N LEU A 68 1.78 -13.87 3.91
CA LEU A 68 2.79 -13.67 4.95
C LEU A 68 4.20 -13.91 4.38
N ILE A 69 4.40 -15.01 3.66
CA ILE A 69 5.68 -15.34 3.02
C ILE A 69 6.06 -14.22 2.03
N GLY A 70 5.15 -13.80 1.15
CA GLY A 70 5.43 -12.74 0.18
C GLY A 70 5.79 -11.41 0.85
N ALA A 71 5.05 -10.98 1.87
CA ALA A 71 5.32 -9.76 2.61
C ALA A 71 6.65 -9.82 3.37
N LEU A 72 6.95 -10.95 4.04
CA LEU A 72 8.20 -11.14 4.75
C LEU A 72 9.39 -11.22 3.81
N THR A 73 9.27 -11.90 2.67
CA THR A 73 10.33 -11.93 1.66
C THR A 73 10.71 -10.52 1.21
N TYR A 74 9.73 -9.66 0.94
CA TYR A 74 9.98 -8.26 0.58
C TYR A 74 10.64 -7.49 1.73
N THR A 75 10.23 -7.72 2.97
CA THR A 75 10.81 -7.09 4.17
C THR A 75 12.33 -7.29 4.26
N PHE A 76 12.80 -8.49 3.93
CA PHE A 76 14.21 -8.86 4.03
C PHE A 76 15.02 -8.65 2.75
N THR A 77 14.47 -7.93 1.76
CA THR A 77 15.29 -7.47 0.62
C THR A 77 16.22 -6.35 1.05
N ASP A 78 17.45 -6.36 0.59
CA ASP A 78 18.47 -5.35 0.95
C ASP A 78 17.96 -3.93 0.72
N THR A 79 17.40 -3.66 -0.46
CA THR A 79 16.91 -2.32 -0.83
C THR A 79 15.82 -1.82 0.10
N PHE A 80 14.85 -2.69 0.49
CA PHE A 80 13.78 -2.30 1.39
C PHE A 80 14.29 -2.12 2.82
N TRP A 81 15.17 -3.00 3.27
CA TRP A 81 15.78 -2.91 4.60
C TRP A 81 16.57 -1.61 4.78
N PHE A 82 17.42 -1.25 3.83
CA PHE A 82 18.14 0.02 3.86
C PHE A 82 17.19 1.21 3.90
N SER A 83 16.14 1.21 3.08
CA SER A 83 15.12 2.28 3.10
C SER A 83 14.37 2.39 4.43
N ALA A 84 14.25 1.29 5.18
CA ALA A 84 13.57 1.27 6.46
C ALA A 84 14.40 1.86 7.62
N VAL A 85 15.74 1.71 7.55
CA VAL A 85 16.64 2.15 8.62
C VAL A 85 17.25 3.54 8.35
N GLU A 86 17.20 4.01 7.12
CA GLU A 86 17.68 5.33 6.73
C GLU A 86 16.54 6.36 6.74
N GLY A 87 16.85 7.57 7.22
CA GLY A 87 15.89 8.70 7.29
C GLY A 87 15.61 9.34 5.94
N GLU A 88 15.31 8.54 4.92
CA GLU A 88 15.11 8.99 3.55
C GLU A 88 13.63 9.03 3.12
N VAL A 89 13.40 9.55 1.92
CA VAL A 89 12.07 9.70 1.32
C VAL A 89 11.48 8.38 0.82
N TYR A 90 12.33 7.36 0.60
CA TYR A 90 11.94 6.11 -0.05
C TYR A 90 10.96 5.26 0.77
N ALA A 91 11.14 5.21 2.08
CA ALA A 91 10.24 4.51 2.98
C ALA A 91 8.81 5.10 2.91
N LEU A 92 8.71 6.43 2.92
CA LEU A 92 7.42 7.11 2.83
C LEU A 92 6.81 6.99 1.43
N SER A 93 7.62 7.04 0.38
CA SER A 93 7.21 6.80 -1.00
C SER A 93 6.62 5.40 -1.17
N SER A 94 7.29 4.38 -0.64
CA SER A 94 6.81 2.99 -0.65
C SER A 94 5.47 2.84 0.08
N LEU A 95 5.31 3.53 1.21
CA LEU A 95 4.04 3.55 1.94
C LEU A 95 2.91 4.14 1.09
N PHE A 96 3.11 5.30 0.48
CA PHE A 96 2.08 5.91 -0.38
C PHE A 96 1.70 4.98 -1.53
N THR A 97 2.69 4.37 -2.18
CA THR A 97 2.44 3.40 -3.26
C THR A 97 1.60 2.22 -2.76
N ALA A 98 1.96 1.62 -1.63
CA ALA A 98 1.23 0.48 -1.06
C ALA A 98 -0.21 0.84 -0.67
N VAL A 99 -0.42 2.02 -0.05
CA VAL A 99 -1.75 2.52 0.34
C VAL A 99 -2.61 2.78 -0.90
N VAL A 100 -2.06 3.39 -1.95
CA VAL A 100 -2.77 3.66 -3.20
C VAL A 100 -3.20 2.36 -3.87
N PHE A 101 -2.31 1.37 -3.99
CA PHE A 101 -2.66 0.06 -4.53
C PHE A 101 -3.77 -0.62 -3.73
N TRP A 102 -3.64 -0.64 -2.41
CA TRP A 102 -4.68 -1.20 -1.53
C TRP A 102 -6.02 -0.47 -1.71
N ALA A 103 -6.01 0.87 -1.78
CA ALA A 103 -7.22 1.66 -1.95
C ALA A 103 -7.93 1.36 -3.28
N ILE A 104 -7.18 1.10 -4.36
CA ILE A 104 -7.73 0.73 -5.66
C ILE A 104 -8.40 -0.65 -5.59
N LEU A 105 -7.75 -1.64 -5.00
CA LEU A 105 -8.32 -2.97 -4.81
C LEU A 105 -9.56 -2.91 -3.91
N LYS A 106 -9.58 -2.02 -2.92
CA LYS A 106 -10.75 -1.78 -2.09
C LYS A 106 -11.89 -1.16 -2.88
N TRP A 107 -11.58 -0.15 -3.71
CA TRP A 107 -12.56 0.48 -4.59
C TRP A 107 -13.14 -0.52 -5.60
N GLU A 108 -12.34 -1.38 -6.19
CA GLU A 108 -12.79 -2.41 -7.12
C GLU A 108 -13.92 -3.27 -6.55
N ASN A 109 -13.84 -3.63 -5.26
CA ASN A 109 -14.88 -4.43 -4.61
C ASN A 109 -16.22 -3.71 -4.43
N ILE A 110 -16.20 -2.38 -4.34
CA ILE A 110 -17.38 -1.54 -4.07
C ILE A 110 -17.71 -0.62 -5.24
N ALA A 111 -17.15 -0.87 -6.42
CA ALA A 111 -17.28 0.02 -7.60
C ALA A 111 -18.75 0.27 -8.00
N PHE A 112 -19.65 -0.64 -7.68
CA PHE A 112 -21.09 -0.56 -7.98
C PHE A 112 -21.93 -0.05 -6.81
N GLU A 113 -21.33 0.21 -5.67
CA GLU A 113 -22.06 0.72 -4.50
C GLU A 113 -22.27 2.23 -4.58
N PRO A 114 -23.35 2.77 -3.97
CA PRO A 114 -23.53 4.20 -3.82
C PRO A 114 -22.32 4.78 -3.09
N TYR A 115 -21.79 5.90 -3.63
CA TYR A 115 -20.61 6.60 -3.10
C TYR A 115 -19.23 5.99 -3.42
N ALA A 116 -19.11 4.97 -4.27
CA ALA A 116 -17.83 4.41 -4.72
C ALA A 116 -16.86 5.50 -5.26
N ASN A 117 -17.40 6.54 -5.91
CA ASN A 117 -16.61 7.66 -6.45
C ASN A 117 -15.80 8.42 -5.37
N ARG A 118 -16.18 8.37 -4.09
CA ARG A 118 -15.40 8.98 -3.00
C ARG A 118 -14.02 8.32 -2.86
N TRP A 119 -13.93 7.03 -3.15
CA TRP A 119 -12.65 6.32 -3.16
C TRP A 119 -11.74 6.77 -4.29
N LEU A 120 -12.30 7.05 -5.47
CA LEU A 120 -11.52 7.59 -6.60
C LEU A 120 -10.95 8.98 -6.27
N VAL A 121 -11.73 9.83 -5.61
CA VAL A 121 -11.24 11.13 -5.13
C VAL A 121 -10.13 10.96 -4.11
N LEU A 122 -10.28 10.03 -3.15
CA LEU A 122 -9.23 9.73 -2.18
C LEU A 122 -7.95 9.20 -2.86
N ILE A 123 -8.08 8.29 -3.83
CA ILE A 123 -6.96 7.74 -4.58
C ILE A 123 -6.24 8.87 -5.34
N ALA A 124 -6.96 9.72 -6.05
CA ALA A 124 -6.38 10.87 -6.75
C ALA A 124 -5.65 11.83 -5.80
N TYR A 125 -6.22 12.09 -4.63
CA TYR A 125 -5.61 12.91 -3.59
C TYR A 125 -4.32 12.27 -3.04
N LEU A 126 -4.33 10.96 -2.76
CA LEU A 126 -3.15 10.24 -2.29
C LEU A 126 -2.04 10.21 -3.33
N ILE A 127 -2.38 10.05 -4.61
CA ILE A 127 -1.42 10.14 -5.72
C ILE A 127 -0.80 11.55 -5.76
N GLY A 128 -1.61 12.59 -5.68
CA GLY A 128 -1.11 13.98 -5.65
C GLY A 128 -0.16 14.24 -4.49
N LEU A 129 -0.48 13.75 -3.27
CA LEU A 129 0.41 13.82 -2.12
C LEU A 129 1.71 13.02 -2.34
N SER A 130 1.60 11.85 -2.94
CA SER A 130 2.75 10.96 -3.16
C SER A 130 3.77 11.56 -4.12
N ILE A 131 3.32 12.29 -5.15
CA ILE A 131 4.19 13.03 -6.07
C ILE A 131 4.99 14.11 -5.33
N GLY A 132 4.37 14.77 -4.35
CA GLY A 132 5.05 15.75 -3.48
C GLY A 132 6.11 15.12 -2.56
N VAL A 133 6.05 13.82 -2.33
CA VAL A 133 7.07 13.08 -1.57
C VAL A 133 8.21 12.62 -2.48
N HIS A 134 7.88 11.95 -3.58
CA HIS A 134 8.87 11.45 -4.52
C HIS A 134 8.27 11.26 -5.92
N LEU A 135 8.96 11.77 -6.95
CA LEU A 135 8.46 11.74 -8.33
C LEU A 135 8.31 10.31 -8.90
N LEU A 136 9.10 9.34 -8.38
CA LEU A 136 8.99 7.92 -8.78
C LEU A 136 7.61 7.31 -8.51
N ASN A 137 6.80 7.90 -7.63
CA ASN A 137 5.43 7.46 -7.39
C ASN A 137 4.52 7.60 -8.63
N LEU A 138 4.92 8.40 -9.62
CA LEU A 138 4.25 8.44 -10.93
C LEU A 138 4.28 7.10 -11.66
N LEU A 139 5.26 6.24 -11.40
CA LEU A 139 5.34 4.89 -11.99
C LEU A 139 4.19 3.98 -11.55
N ALA A 140 3.49 4.30 -10.47
CA ALA A 140 2.30 3.57 -10.07
C ALA A 140 1.09 3.88 -10.99
N ILE A 141 1.05 5.02 -11.67
CA ILE A 141 -0.09 5.45 -12.50
C ILE A 141 -0.41 4.47 -13.62
N PRO A 142 0.56 3.97 -14.42
CA PRO A 142 0.26 2.97 -15.45
C PRO A 142 -0.39 1.70 -14.91
N ALA A 143 0.10 1.20 -13.78
CA ALA A 143 -0.49 0.02 -13.14
C ALA A 143 -1.90 0.29 -12.60
N ILE A 144 -2.14 1.48 -12.07
CA ILE A 144 -3.46 1.94 -11.62
C ILE A 144 -4.44 2.02 -12.78
N VAL A 145 -4.02 2.66 -13.88
CA VAL A 145 -4.83 2.76 -15.10
C VAL A 145 -5.16 1.37 -15.63
N CYS A 146 -4.20 0.46 -15.65
CA CYS A 146 -4.42 -0.92 -16.07
C CYS A 146 -5.46 -1.62 -15.18
N LEU A 147 -5.35 -1.51 -13.85
CA LEU A 147 -6.32 -2.07 -12.92
C LEU A 147 -7.72 -1.46 -13.08
N LEU A 148 -7.83 -0.15 -13.24
CA LEU A 148 -9.11 0.52 -13.47
C LEU A 148 -9.74 0.10 -14.80
N TYR A 149 -8.94 -0.11 -15.84
CA TYR A 149 -9.42 -0.48 -17.17
C TYR A 149 -9.81 -1.96 -17.27
N THR A 150 -9.14 -2.83 -16.50
CA THR A 150 -9.42 -4.27 -16.46
C THR A 150 -10.47 -4.65 -15.41
N SER A 151 -10.86 -3.72 -14.54
CA SER A 151 -11.97 -3.96 -13.60
C SER A 151 -13.28 -4.14 -14.35
N PRO A 152 -14.08 -5.16 -14.00
CA PRO A 152 -15.33 -5.45 -14.69
C PRO A 152 -16.25 -4.23 -14.67
N SER A 153 -16.74 -3.85 -15.85
CA SER A 153 -17.70 -2.77 -16.01
C SER A 153 -19.11 -3.22 -15.53
N PRO A 154 -19.98 -2.30 -15.08
CA PRO A 154 -21.39 -2.60 -14.83
C PRO A 154 -22.09 -3.25 -16.04
N ARG A 155 -21.61 -3.01 -17.25
CA ARG A 155 -22.11 -3.59 -18.49
C ARG A 155 -21.78 -5.06 -18.67
N ASP A 156 -20.77 -5.58 -17.95
CA ASP A 156 -20.35 -6.98 -18.05
C ASP A 156 -21.24 -7.90 -17.19
N TYR A 157 -22.16 -7.33 -16.43
CA TYR A 157 -23.12 -8.03 -15.56
C TYR A 157 -24.59 -7.79 -15.93
N ALA A 158 -24.87 -7.05 -17.00
CA ALA A 158 -26.20 -6.81 -17.55
C ALA A 158 -26.49 -7.78 -18.69
#